data_6268e5154c76903905861f887d946df1
#
_entry.id   6268e5154c76903905861f887d946df1
#
_cell.length_a   1.000
_cell.length_b   1.000
_cell.length_c   1.000
_cell.angle_alpha   90.00
_cell.angle_beta   90.00
_cell.angle_gamma   90.00
#
_symmetry.space_group_name_H-M   'P 1'
#
loop_
_entity.id
_entity.type
_entity.pdbx_description
1 polymer ?
#
loop_
_entity_poly.entity_id
_entity_poly.type
_entity_poly.pdbx_seq_one_letter_code
_entity_poly.pdbx_strand_id
1 'polypeptide(L)' 'MAIGVLIGWRGCSEREAFDEIAGAVRETGIGIGSIAGALVDLASGVEQSAPHHRAQALRVWADAIPGRPAPLTTPSS' A
#
# COMPACT_ATOMS: atom_id res chain seq x y z
N MET A 1 -7.30 -5.01 -8.30
CA MET A 1 -7.32 -3.56 -8.53
C MET A 1 -6.85 -2.83 -7.31
N ALA A 2 -5.92 -1.93 -7.50
CA ALA A 2 -5.29 -1.23 -6.39
C ALA A 2 -6.27 -0.38 -5.61
N ILE A 3 -7.16 0.31 -6.29
CA ILE A 3 -8.16 1.13 -5.61
C ILE A 3 -9.06 0.27 -4.74
N GLY A 4 -9.48 -0.88 -5.26
CA GLY A 4 -10.29 -1.80 -4.48
C GLY A 4 -9.56 -2.34 -3.26
N VAL A 5 -8.25 -2.55 -3.38
CA VAL A 5 -7.45 -3.01 -2.25
C VAL A 5 -7.48 -1.96 -1.13
N LEU A 6 -7.28 -0.70 -1.47
CA LEU A 6 -7.28 0.35 -0.46
C LEU A 6 -8.66 0.56 0.15
N ILE A 7 -9.70 0.47 -0.67
CA ILE A 7 -11.06 0.57 -0.14
C ILE A 7 -11.30 -0.54 0.87
N GLY A 8 -10.87 -1.76 0.57
CA GLY A 8 -11.02 -2.87 1.48
C GLY A 8 -10.21 -2.71 2.75
N TRP A 9 -9.00 -2.18 2.64
CA TRP A 9 -8.12 -2.04 3.80
C TRP A 9 -8.53 -0.87 4.71
N ARG A 10 -8.91 0.26 4.11
CA ARG A 10 -9.16 1.46 4.92
C ARG A 10 -10.63 1.83 5.05
N GLY A 11 -11.50 1.23 4.25
CA GLY A 11 -12.90 1.60 4.26
C GLY A 11 -13.14 3.00 3.71
N CYS A 12 -12.30 3.44 2.79
CA CYS A 12 -12.40 4.79 2.23
C CYS A 12 -13.15 4.76 0.90
N SER A 13 -13.42 5.94 0.35
CA SER A 13 -14.06 6.05 -0.95
C SER A 13 -13.05 5.83 -2.06
N GLU A 14 -13.56 5.64 -3.27
CA GLU A 14 -12.68 5.51 -4.44
C GLU A 14 -11.77 6.71 -4.61
N ARG A 15 -12.32 7.89 -4.40
CA ARG A 15 -11.55 9.10 -4.57
C ARG A 15 -10.41 9.18 -3.56
N GLU A 16 -10.70 8.84 -2.33
CA GLU A 16 -9.68 8.85 -1.29
C GLU A 16 -8.59 7.82 -1.58
N ALA A 17 -8.98 6.66 -2.09
CA ALA A 17 -8.02 5.64 -2.45
C ALA A 17 -7.12 6.12 -3.60
N PHE A 18 -7.70 6.76 -4.60
CA PHE A 18 -6.92 7.28 -5.70
C PHE A 18 -5.95 8.37 -5.23
N ASP A 19 -6.42 9.25 -4.35
CA ASP A 19 -5.56 10.29 -3.80
C ASP A 19 -4.39 9.70 -3.04
N GLU A 20 -4.61 8.63 -2.32
CA GLU A 20 -3.54 7.94 -1.60
C GLU A 20 -2.49 7.39 -2.54
N ILE A 21 -2.94 6.77 -3.63
CA ILE A 21 -2.02 6.24 -4.62
C ILE A 21 -1.23 7.37 -5.28
N ALA A 22 -1.90 8.46 -5.61
CA ALA A 22 -1.23 9.60 -6.21
C ALA A 22 -0.19 10.21 -5.27
N GLY A 23 -0.52 10.26 -3.98
CA GLY A 23 0.43 10.72 -2.98
C GLY A 23 1.65 9.82 -2.89
N ALA A 24 1.45 8.51 -2.96
CA ALA A 24 2.55 7.57 -2.93
C ALA A 24 3.45 7.73 -4.15
N VAL A 25 2.87 8.00 -5.31
CA VAL A 25 3.65 8.25 -6.52
C VAL A 25 4.58 9.46 -6.31
N ARG A 26 4.05 10.51 -5.75
CA ARG A 26 4.85 11.71 -5.52
C ARG A 26 5.92 11.48 -4.46
N GLU A 27 5.59 10.72 -3.45
CA GLU A 27 6.51 10.49 -2.35
C GLU A 27 7.65 9.56 -2.74
N THR A 28 7.36 8.52 -3.51
CA THR A 28 8.35 7.50 -3.84
C THR A 28 9.03 7.72 -5.18
N GLY A 29 8.42 8.50 -6.06
CA GLY A 29 8.92 8.68 -7.41
C GLY A 29 8.65 7.49 -8.32
N ILE A 30 7.88 6.52 -7.86
CA ILE A 30 7.54 5.34 -8.65
C ILE A 30 6.29 5.64 -9.47
N GLY A 31 6.27 5.22 -10.74
CA GLY A 31 5.12 5.47 -11.60
C GLY A 31 3.85 4.84 -11.05
N ILE A 32 2.71 5.42 -11.40
CA ILE A 32 1.43 4.98 -10.83
C ILE A 32 1.12 3.52 -11.15
N GLY A 33 1.48 3.07 -12.35
CA GLY A 33 1.23 1.67 -12.72
C GLY A 33 2.04 0.71 -11.87
N SER A 34 3.29 1.08 -11.59
CA SER A 34 4.17 0.24 -10.79
C SER A 34 3.75 0.22 -9.32
N ILE A 35 3.38 1.37 -8.78
CA ILE A 35 2.98 1.44 -7.38
C ILE A 35 1.64 0.72 -7.17
N ALA A 36 0.74 0.85 -8.13
CA ALA A 36 -0.55 0.15 -8.06
C ALA A 36 -0.35 -1.36 -8.16
N GLY A 37 0.53 -1.80 -9.06
CA GLY A 37 0.84 -3.22 -9.18
C GLY A 37 1.44 -3.78 -7.91
N ALA A 38 2.34 -3.03 -7.28
CA ALA A 38 2.94 -3.46 -6.02
C ALA A 38 1.90 -3.58 -4.93
N LEU A 39 0.94 -2.67 -4.88
CA LEU A 39 -0.12 -2.71 -3.90
C LEU A 39 -0.97 -3.96 -4.07
N VAL A 40 -1.31 -4.29 -5.31
CA VAL A 40 -2.07 -5.50 -5.60
C VAL A 40 -1.27 -6.75 -5.20
N ASP A 41 0.04 -6.74 -5.46
CA ASP A 41 0.90 -7.85 -5.06
C ASP A 41 0.87 -8.06 -3.56
N LEU A 42 0.93 -6.99 -2.78
CA LEU A 42 0.89 -7.09 -1.33
C LEU A 42 -0.43 -7.69 -0.86
N ALA A 43 -1.51 -7.33 -1.52
CA ALA A 43 -2.83 -7.82 -1.12
C ALA A 43 -3.03 -9.28 -1.49
N SER A 44 -2.50 -9.71 -2.62
CA SER A 44 -2.74 -11.05 -3.11
C SER A 44 -1.66 -12.05 -2.74
N GLY A 45 -0.53 -11.56 -2.24
CA GLY A 45 0.58 -12.45 -1.91
C GLY A 45 1.39 -12.89 -3.10
N VAL A 46 1.12 -12.33 -4.27
CA VAL A 46 1.87 -12.65 -5.47
C VAL A 46 3.07 -11.72 -5.57
N GLU A 47 4.16 -12.20 -6.13
CA GLU A 47 5.38 -11.39 -6.22
C GLU A 47 5.73 -11.12 -7.67
N GLN A 48 4.87 -10.37 -8.35
CA GLN A 48 5.09 -10.05 -9.76
C GLN A 48 5.78 -8.71 -9.96
N SER A 49 5.65 -7.81 -9.01
CA SER A 49 6.28 -6.51 -9.09
C SER A 49 7.74 -6.60 -8.67
N ALA A 50 8.53 -5.62 -9.07
CA ALA A 50 9.92 -5.56 -8.63
C ALA A 50 9.99 -5.46 -7.12
N PRO A 51 10.96 -6.13 -6.48
CA PRO A 51 11.08 -6.06 -5.02
C PRO A 51 11.19 -4.64 -4.48
N HIS A 52 11.84 -3.76 -5.22
CA HIS A 52 11.96 -2.36 -4.83
C HIS A 52 10.59 -1.68 -4.76
N HIS A 53 9.74 -1.93 -5.74
CA HIS A 53 8.40 -1.36 -5.74
C HIS A 53 7.56 -1.89 -4.60
N ARG A 54 7.66 -3.19 -4.34
CA ARG A 54 6.91 -3.78 -3.23
C ARG A 54 7.38 -3.24 -1.88
N ALA A 55 8.68 -3.05 -1.73
CA ALA A 55 9.21 -2.49 -0.50
C ALA A 55 8.71 -1.07 -0.26
N GLN A 56 8.66 -0.26 -1.30
CA GLN A 56 8.15 1.10 -1.17
C GLN A 56 6.66 1.11 -0.84
N ALA A 57 5.89 0.27 -1.51
CA ALA A 57 4.45 0.19 -1.22
C ALA A 57 4.22 -0.29 0.21
N LEU A 58 4.99 -1.26 0.65
CA LEU A 58 4.88 -1.76 2.00
C LEU A 58 5.14 -0.65 3.02
N ARG A 59 6.13 0.17 2.77
CA ARG A 59 6.45 1.27 3.66
C ARG A 59 5.34 2.31 3.71
N VAL A 60 4.77 2.64 2.56
CA VAL A 60 3.72 3.65 2.48
C VAL A 60 2.45 3.18 3.17
N TRP A 61 2.08 1.91 2.99
CA TRP A 61 0.81 1.41 3.52
C TRP A 61 0.97 0.42 4.65
N ALA A 62 2.09 0.46 5.35
CA ALA A 62 2.35 -0.49 6.42
C ALA A 62 1.26 -0.50 7.49
N ASP A 63 0.72 0.68 7.80
CA ASP A 63 -0.31 0.79 8.82
C ASP A 63 -1.69 0.39 8.34
N ALA A 64 -1.87 0.23 7.04
CA ALA A 64 -3.17 -0.11 6.48
C ALA A 64 -3.31 -1.60 6.21
N ILE A 65 -2.22 -2.34 6.10
CA ILE A 65 -2.26 -3.74 5.72
C ILE A 65 -2.86 -4.58 6.85
N PRO A 66 -3.97 -5.29 6.58
CA PRO A 66 -4.61 -6.08 7.62
C PRO A 66 -3.71 -7.20 8.11
N GLY A 67 -3.79 -7.49 9.39
CA GLY A 67 -3.04 -8.59 9.97
C GLY A 67 -1.58 -8.32 10.20
N ARG A 68 -1.11 -7.14 9.84
CA ARG A 68 0.29 -6.81 10.05
C ARG A 68 0.51 -6.41 11.51
N PRO A 69 1.57 -6.90 12.14
CA PRO A 69 1.82 -6.56 13.55
C PRO A 69 2.06 -5.06 13.70
N ALA A 70 1.66 -4.54 14.82
CA ALA A 70 1.92 -3.15 15.13
C ALA A 70 3.41 -2.92 15.31
N PRO A 71 3.86 -1.71 15.04
CA PRO A 71 5.27 -1.39 15.28
C PRO A 71 5.63 -1.62 16.73
N LEU A 72 6.86 -2.02 16.93
CA LEU A 72 7.29 -2.34 18.26
C LEU A 72 7.48 -1.14 19.14
N THR A 73 7.36 -0.01 18.60
CA THR A 73 7.49 1.18 19.39
C THR A 73 6.41 1.33 20.40
N THR A 74 5.37 0.57 20.31
CA THR A 74 4.30 0.70 21.19
C THR A 74 4.58 0.13 22.46
N PRO A 75 4.54 0.75 23.42
CA PRO A 75 4.72 0.19 24.65
C PRO A 75 3.59 -0.48 25.09
N SER A 76 3.07 -0.55 24.95
CA SER A 76 2.24 -1.10 25.35
C SER A 76 1.76 -1.11 26.08
N SER A 77 1.70 -0.98 26.21
CA SER A 77 1.24 -1.06 26.97
C SER A 77 0.71 -1.22 27.18
#